data_e306c7b068b5cf45f755a95ca445c4fc
#
_entry.id   e306c7b068b5cf45f755a95ca445c4fc
#
_cell.length_a   1.000
_cell.length_b   1.000
_cell.length_c   1.000
_cell.angle_alpha   90.00
_cell.angle_beta   90.00
_cell.angle_gamma   90.00
#
_symmetry.space_group_name_H-M   'P 1'
#
loop_
_entity.id
_entity.type
_entity.pdbx_description
1 polymer ?
#
loop_
_entity_poly.entity_id
_entity_poly.type
_entity_poly.pdbx_seq_one_letter_code
_entity_poly.pdbx_strand_id
1 'polypeptide(L)'
;MEKLLQVRDMMIEKNTNYAYALEHKDNPTFEMVRNLSTKFYRDLSKHLQEELYETLNRGVDILDSEPQMVAYLHAFGPMHQAKLNYAFKHLPKEFLEQPEINIIDYGCGQALGTMCYADYLRENGYTQKVNTITLIEPSELCLKRAALHTAVFFPDAEIKTTNKKFDDLINEDIVCNEEAPTLHILSNVLDMLSFDIDKFADLLKGCLKGHNQFVCVGPYFNFSDNDERMDVFLSLVDGKKDYRECYDKYEFDPEKTWTAQILCFSIGELGGEIKDEILSTKEVEEDWNDAVEDKFGVLYSKDGKRLLKCKDKNIETYNIKQGTRTICDSAFLSVDKLIQVIIPRSVTKIEDQAFCDCKSLQKIDIPDSVTSIGYNAFGLCKSLQRINIPDSVTILGPATFHKCI
;
A
#
# COMPACT_ATOMS: atom_id res chain seq x y z
N MET A 1 -7.98 -14.12 -29.69
CA MET A 1 -8.80 -15.32 -29.80
C MET A 1 -8.05 -16.59 -29.39
N GLU A 2 -6.82 -16.81 -29.88
CA GLU A 2 -6.02 -18.01 -29.55
C GLU A 2 -5.61 -18.08 -28.07
N LYS A 3 -5.21 -16.95 -27.43
CA LYS A 3 -4.89 -16.86 -25.99
C LYS A 3 -6.11 -17.14 -25.09
N LEU A 4 -7.29 -16.64 -25.46
CA LEU A 4 -8.55 -16.94 -24.77
C LEU A 4 -8.91 -18.42 -24.84
N LEU A 5 -8.60 -19.08 -25.97
CA LEU A 5 -8.78 -20.52 -26.15
C LEU A 5 -7.79 -21.32 -25.27
N GLN A 6 -6.52 -20.90 -25.16
CA GLN A 6 -5.55 -21.55 -24.26
C GLN A 6 -5.97 -21.43 -22.79
N VAL A 7 -6.50 -20.28 -22.36
CA VAL A 7 -7.04 -20.10 -21.00
C VAL A 7 -8.30 -20.95 -20.81
N ARG A 8 -9.14 -21.09 -21.81
CA ARG A 8 -10.31 -22.01 -21.80
C ARG A 8 -9.92 -23.46 -21.60
N ASP A 9 -8.85 -23.92 -22.28
CA ASP A 9 -8.38 -25.31 -22.15
C ASP A 9 -7.78 -25.58 -20.76
N MET A 10 -7.34 -24.54 -20.06
CA MET A 10 -6.90 -24.62 -18.65
C MET A 10 -8.09 -24.64 -17.66
N MET A 11 -9.28 -24.24 -18.08
CA MET A 11 -10.45 -24.10 -17.22
C MET A 11 -11.32 -25.35 -17.23
N ILE A 12 -11.42 -26.01 -16.07
CA ILE A 12 -12.43 -27.05 -15.81
C ILE A 12 -13.68 -26.36 -15.20
N GLU A 13 -14.12 -25.26 -15.75
CA GLU A 13 -15.39 -24.67 -15.34
C GLU A 13 -16.54 -25.38 -16.07
N LYS A 14 -17.38 -26.03 -15.28
CA LYS A 14 -18.65 -26.59 -15.80
C LYS A 14 -19.64 -25.49 -16.23
N ASN A 15 -19.37 -24.23 -15.89
CA ASN A 15 -20.26 -23.10 -16.18
C ASN A 15 -19.80 -22.32 -17.42
N THR A 16 -20.02 -22.94 -18.58
CA THR A 16 -19.78 -22.31 -19.90
C THR A 16 -20.52 -20.98 -20.07
N ASN A 17 -21.62 -20.75 -19.32
CA ASN A 17 -22.42 -19.53 -19.40
C ASN A 17 -21.69 -18.32 -18.77
N TYR A 18 -20.88 -18.51 -17.71
CA TYR A 18 -20.15 -17.44 -17.08
C TYR A 18 -19.02 -16.92 -17.98
N ALA A 19 -18.18 -17.83 -18.50
CA ALA A 19 -17.12 -17.49 -19.43
C ALA A 19 -17.68 -16.80 -20.69
N TYR A 20 -18.75 -17.35 -21.27
CA TYR A 20 -19.42 -16.79 -22.43
C TYR A 20 -19.96 -15.36 -22.17
N ALA A 21 -20.56 -15.14 -21.00
CA ALA A 21 -21.10 -13.82 -20.62
C ALA A 21 -19.99 -12.76 -20.47
N LEU A 22 -18.78 -13.16 -20.03
CA LEU A 22 -17.62 -12.27 -19.93
C LEU A 22 -16.98 -11.97 -21.28
N GLU A 23 -16.77 -13.01 -22.10
CA GLU A 23 -16.07 -12.92 -23.40
C GLU A 23 -16.80 -12.05 -24.44
N HIS A 24 -18.12 -11.93 -24.34
CA HIS A 24 -18.97 -11.20 -25.28
C HIS A 24 -19.33 -9.79 -24.82
N LYS A 25 -18.59 -9.25 -23.86
CA LYS A 25 -18.78 -7.88 -23.40
C LYS A 25 -17.67 -6.96 -23.90
N ASP A 26 -18.08 -5.91 -24.57
CA ASP A 26 -17.18 -4.81 -24.87
C ASP A 26 -16.87 -4.03 -23.57
N ASN A 27 -15.58 -3.77 -23.30
CA ASN A 27 -15.12 -3.03 -22.13
C ASN A 27 -15.61 -3.63 -20.79
N PRO A 28 -15.13 -4.80 -20.38
CA PRO A 28 -15.53 -5.43 -19.13
C PRO A 28 -15.11 -4.53 -17.94
N THR A 29 -15.96 -4.50 -16.89
CA THR A 29 -15.67 -3.81 -15.63
C THR A 29 -15.74 -4.78 -14.46
N PHE A 30 -15.02 -4.48 -13.39
CA PHE A 30 -15.12 -5.26 -12.15
C PHE A 30 -16.55 -5.32 -11.61
N GLU A 31 -17.27 -4.20 -11.69
CA GLU A 31 -18.68 -4.17 -11.29
C GLU A 31 -19.53 -5.16 -12.10
N MET A 32 -19.28 -5.29 -13.39
CA MET A 32 -19.99 -6.27 -14.23
C MET A 32 -19.70 -7.70 -13.79
N VAL A 33 -18.42 -8.04 -13.53
CA VAL A 33 -18.01 -9.36 -12.99
C VAL A 33 -18.71 -9.65 -11.67
N ARG A 34 -18.72 -8.67 -10.77
CA ARG A 34 -19.40 -8.75 -9.48
C ARG A 34 -20.91 -8.93 -9.63
N ASN A 35 -21.54 -8.23 -10.57
CA ASN A 35 -22.97 -8.34 -10.81
C ASN A 35 -23.37 -9.73 -11.37
N LEU A 36 -22.54 -10.31 -12.24
CA LEU A 36 -22.71 -11.70 -12.66
C LEU A 36 -22.63 -12.65 -11.46
N SER A 37 -21.59 -12.54 -10.64
CA SER A 37 -21.45 -13.34 -9.43
C SER A 37 -22.60 -13.14 -8.44
N THR A 38 -23.05 -11.89 -8.23
CA THR A 38 -24.20 -11.58 -7.37
C THR A 38 -25.50 -12.23 -7.88
N LYS A 39 -25.69 -12.29 -9.18
CA LYS A 39 -26.86 -12.98 -9.76
C LYS A 39 -26.84 -14.48 -9.41
N PHE A 40 -25.72 -15.15 -9.62
CA PHE A 40 -25.57 -16.56 -9.25
C PHE A 40 -25.77 -16.79 -7.74
N TYR A 41 -25.21 -15.90 -6.90
CA TYR A 41 -25.38 -15.99 -5.45
C TYR A 41 -26.84 -15.86 -5.01
N ARG A 42 -27.59 -14.94 -5.61
CA ARG A 42 -29.01 -14.71 -5.29
C ARG A 42 -29.91 -15.87 -5.73
N ASP A 43 -29.50 -16.64 -6.74
CA ASP A 43 -30.23 -17.81 -7.20
C ASP A 43 -30.07 -19.01 -6.24
N LEU A 44 -29.14 -18.95 -5.30
CA LEU A 44 -28.98 -19.97 -4.25
C LEU A 44 -30.05 -19.81 -3.17
N SER A 45 -30.42 -20.91 -2.49
CA SER A 45 -31.32 -20.85 -1.33
C SER A 45 -30.71 -19.97 -0.20
N LYS A 46 -31.57 -19.33 0.59
CA LYS A 46 -31.10 -18.51 1.73
C LYS A 46 -30.20 -19.29 2.70
N HIS A 47 -30.58 -20.52 2.99
CA HIS A 47 -29.78 -21.39 3.86
C HIS A 47 -28.38 -21.62 3.30
N LEU A 48 -28.26 -21.91 2.00
CA LEU A 48 -26.96 -22.08 1.36
C LEU A 48 -26.16 -20.79 1.30
N GLN A 49 -26.82 -19.64 1.12
CA GLN A 49 -26.14 -18.32 1.18
C GLN A 49 -25.52 -18.06 2.56
N GLU A 50 -26.26 -18.35 3.65
CA GLU A 50 -25.79 -18.21 5.03
C GLU A 50 -24.63 -19.18 5.32
N GLU A 51 -24.77 -20.45 4.97
CA GLU A 51 -23.73 -21.46 5.13
C GLU A 51 -22.46 -21.09 4.37
N LEU A 52 -22.57 -20.67 3.12
CA LEU A 52 -21.42 -20.24 2.32
C LEU A 52 -20.72 -19.01 2.92
N TYR A 53 -21.50 -18.03 3.40
CA TYR A 53 -20.90 -16.85 4.04
C TYR A 53 -20.08 -17.20 5.28
N GLU A 54 -20.55 -18.15 6.11
CA GLU A 54 -19.82 -18.66 7.27
C GLU A 54 -18.52 -19.36 6.88
N THR A 55 -18.52 -20.13 5.77
CA THR A 55 -17.33 -20.83 5.28
C THR A 55 -16.25 -19.90 4.69
N LEU A 56 -16.58 -18.65 4.38
CA LEU A 56 -15.59 -17.71 3.82
C LEU A 56 -14.55 -17.24 4.84
N ASN A 57 -14.77 -17.46 6.14
CA ASN A 57 -13.86 -17.06 7.22
C ASN A 57 -13.24 -15.67 7.00
N ARG A 58 -14.08 -14.67 6.71
CA ARG A 58 -13.67 -13.30 6.36
C ARG A 58 -12.74 -13.18 5.14
N GLY A 59 -12.68 -14.21 4.30
CA GLY A 59 -11.84 -14.24 3.10
C GLY A 59 -10.40 -14.70 3.32
N VAL A 60 -10.12 -15.31 4.49
CA VAL A 60 -8.78 -15.81 4.83
C VAL A 60 -8.56 -17.24 4.32
N ASP A 61 -9.61 -18.03 4.23
CA ASP A 61 -9.52 -19.43 3.83
C ASP A 61 -9.39 -19.59 2.31
N ILE A 62 -8.71 -20.65 1.90
CA ILE A 62 -8.57 -21.01 0.48
C ILE A 62 -9.94 -21.43 -0.04
N LEU A 63 -10.45 -20.72 -1.06
CA LEU A 63 -11.71 -21.06 -1.68
C LEU A 63 -11.53 -22.30 -2.58
N ASP A 64 -12.36 -23.31 -2.38
CA ASP A 64 -12.27 -24.62 -3.06
C ASP A 64 -13.49 -24.96 -3.91
N SER A 65 -14.47 -24.08 -3.96
CA SER A 65 -15.72 -24.30 -4.72
C SER A 65 -16.20 -23.03 -5.43
N GLU A 66 -16.89 -23.21 -6.56
CA GLU A 66 -17.51 -22.09 -7.30
C GLU A 66 -18.53 -21.30 -6.46
N PRO A 67 -19.42 -21.93 -5.67
CA PRO A 67 -20.33 -21.18 -4.81
C PRO A 67 -19.60 -20.28 -3.80
N GLN A 68 -18.49 -20.73 -3.20
CA GLN A 68 -17.67 -19.89 -2.32
C GLN A 68 -17.06 -18.71 -3.07
N MET A 69 -16.53 -18.91 -4.28
CA MET A 69 -15.98 -17.84 -5.11
C MET A 69 -17.02 -16.77 -5.43
N VAL A 70 -18.24 -17.19 -5.76
CA VAL A 70 -19.37 -16.30 -6.03
C VAL A 70 -19.79 -15.54 -4.78
N ALA A 71 -19.90 -16.24 -3.64
CA ALA A 71 -20.21 -15.64 -2.35
C ALA A 71 -19.17 -14.62 -1.93
N TYR A 72 -17.88 -14.91 -2.14
CA TYR A 72 -16.77 -14.02 -1.83
C TYR A 72 -16.84 -12.70 -2.62
N LEU A 73 -17.01 -12.77 -3.94
CA LEU A 73 -17.15 -11.58 -4.79
C LEU A 73 -18.37 -10.74 -4.42
N HIS A 74 -19.48 -11.40 -4.05
CA HIS A 74 -20.69 -10.72 -3.61
C HIS A 74 -20.45 -9.98 -2.27
N ALA A 75 -19.90 -10.68 -1.27
CA ALA A 75 -19.76 -10.18 0.09
C ALA A 75 -18.63 -9.14 0.25
N PHE A 76 -17.46 -9.43 -0.32
CA PHE A 76 -16.25 -8.66 -0.09
C PHE A 76 -15.80 -7.81 -1.28
N GLY A 77 -16.27 -8.11 -2.48
CA GLY A 77 -15.87 -7.41 -3.70
C GLY A 77 -15.97 -5.88 -3.62
N PRO A 78 -17.08 -5.28 -3.14
CA PRO A 78 -17.21 -3.82 -3.04
C PRO A 78 -16.17 -3.19 -2.11
N MET A 79 -15.87 -3.85 -0.98
CA MET A 79 -14.88 -3.39 -0.02
C MET A 79 -13.47 -3.40 -0.63
N HIS A 80 -13.10 -4.50 -1.29
CA HIS A 80 -11.79 -4.62 -1.93
C HIS A 80 -11.63 -3.60 -3.07
N GLN A 81 -12.65 -3.44 -3.91
CA GLN A 81 -12.66 -2.43 -4.98
C GLN A 81 -12.44 -1.01 -4.43
N ALA A 82 -13.16 -0.65 -3.38
CA ALA A 82 -13.03 0.67 -2.77
C ALA A 82 -11.61 0.93 -2.27
N LYS A 83 -11.01 -0.04 -1.53
CA LYS A 83 -9.63 0.07 -1.02
C LYS A 83 -8.61 0.16 -2.15
N LEU A 84 -8.71 -0.69 -3.16
CA LEU A 84 -7.79 -0.72 -4.30
C LEU A 84 -7.87 0.56 -5.14
N ASN A 85 -9.09 1.01 -5.47
CA ASN A 85 -9.27 2.25 -6.22
C ASN A 85 -8.72 3.46 -5.46
N TYR A 86 -8.85 3.45 -4.12
CA TYR A 86 -8.26 4.50 -3.31
C TYR A 86 -6.73 4.41 -3.30
N ALA A 87 -6.16 3.23 -3.18
CA ALA A 87 -4.71 3.02 -3.21
C ALA A 87 -4.09 3.44 -4.56
N PHE A 88 -4.72 3.09 -5.67
CA PHE A 88 -4.22 3.44 -7.00
C PHE A 88 -4.14 4.96 -7.25
N LYS A 89 -4.96 5.77 -6.57
CA LYS A 89 -4.87 7.25 -6.64
C LYS A 89 -3.56 7.80 -6.07
N HIS A 90 -2.88 7.00 -5.24
CA HIS A 90 -1.61 7.37 -4.60
C HIS A 90 -0.39 6.78 -5.30
N LEU A 91 -0.58 6.13 -6.43
CA LEU A 91 0.52 5.74 -7.31
C LEU A 91 1.18 6.99 -7.91
N PRO A 92 2.52 7.02 -7.99
CA PRO A 92 3.23 8.12 -8.64
C PRO A 92 2.75 8.32 -10.08
N LYS A 93 2.55 9.58 -10.46
CA LYS A 93 2.10 9.91 -11.81
C LYS A 93 3.09 9.42 -12.87
N GLU A 94 4.37 9.52 -12.58
CA GLU A 94 5.46 9.06 -13.42
C GLU A 94 5.39 7.55 -13.68
N PHE A 95 4.91 6.77 -12.73
CA PHE A 95 4.65 5.34 -12.91
C PHE A 95 3.40 5.12 -13.78
N LEU A 96 2.31 5.85 -13.52
CA LEU A 96 1.06 5.71 -14.27
C LEU A 96 1.18 6.16 -15.74
N GLU A 97 2.15 7.00 -16.06
CA GLU A 97 2.46 7.47 -17.42
C GLU A 97 3.48 6.58 -18.16
N GLN A 98 3.98 5.50 -17.54
CA GLN A 98 4.85 4.55 -18.23
C GLN A 98 4.10 3.88 -19.38
N PRO A 99 4.71 3.78 -20.58
CA PRO A 99 4.02 3.22 -21.75
C PRO A 99 3.75 1.72 -21.62
N GLU A 100 4.62 1.01 -20.94
CA GLU A 100 4.56 -0.45 -20.77
C GLU A 100 4.92 -0.84 -19.33
N ILE A 101 4.20 -1.79 -18.77
CA ILE A 101 4.47 -2.35 -17.42
C ILE A 101 4.24 -3.86 -17.40
N ASN A 102 4.72 -4.50 -16.33
CA ASN A 102 4.32 -5.85 -15.92
C ASN A 102 3.48 -5.76 -14.63
N ILE A 103 2.70 -6.79 -14.33
CA ILE A 103 1.93 -6.91 -13.09
C ILE A 103 2.23 -8.25 -12.43
N ILE A 104 2.40 -8.25 -11.09
CA ILE A 104 2.39 -9.46 -10.26
C ILE A 104 1.33 -9.25 -9.18
N ASP A 105 0.30 -10.10 -9.19
CA ASP A 105 -0.83 -10.06 -8.25
C ASP A 105 -0.69 -11.24 -7.27
N TYR A 106 -0.35 -10.94 -6.02
CA TYR A 106 -0.03 -11.92 -4.98
C TYR A 106 -1.26 -12.26 -4.14
N GLY A 107 -1.56 -13.55 -4.01
CA GLY A 107 -2.81 -13.98 -3.38
C GLY A 107 -3.99 -13.42 -4.14
N CYS A 108 -3.91 -13.49 -5.48
CA CYS A 108 -4.80 -12.75 -6.38
C CYS A 108 -6.28 -13.16 -6.26
N GLY A 109 -6.58 -14.29 -5.59
CA GLY A 109 -7.92 -14.85 -5.55
C GLY A 109 -8.47 -15.02 -6.96
N GLN A 110 -9.47 -14.21 -7.29
CA GLN A 110 -10.10 -14.18 -8.62
C GLN A 110 -9.61 -12.98 -9.47
N ALA A 111 -8.39 -12.47 -9.22
CA ALA A 111 -7.75 -11.32 -9.86
C ALA A 111 -8.47 -9.98 -9.62
N LEU A 112 -8.97 -9.76 -8.39
CA LEU A 112 -9.65 -8.51 -8.05
C LEU A 112 -8.72 -7.30 -8.21
N GLY A 113 -7.48 -7.39 -7.75
CA GLY A 113 -6.48 -6.33 -7.85
C GLY A 113 -6.23 -5.96 -9.29
N THR A 114 -5.97 -6.95 -10.12
CA THR A 114 -5.72 -6.80 -11.55
C THR A 114 -6.92 -6.19 -12.29
N MET A 115 -8.16 -6.66 -12.04
CA MET A 115 -9.38 -6.10 -12.66
C MET A 115 -9.63 -4.64 -12.25
N CYS A 116 -9.50 -4.34 -10.95
CA CYS A 116 -9.65 -2.97 -10.45
C CYS A 116 -8.61 -2.02 -11.02
N TYR A 117 -7.39 -2.49 -11.27
CA TYR A 117 -6.35 -1.69 -11.92
C TYR A 117 -6.71 -1.36 -13.38
N ALA A 118 -7.24 -2.33 -14.12
CA ALA A 118 -7.74 -2.07 -15.49
C ALA A 118 -8.84 -1.02 -15.52
N ASP A 119 -9.79 -1.10 -14.58
CA ASP A 119 -10.85 -0.10 -14.45
C ASP A 119 -10.27 1.28 -14.10
N TYR A 120 -9.34 1.33 -13.15
CA TYR A 120 -8.68 2.57 -12.74
C TYR A 120 -7.95 3.25 -13.90
N LEU A 121 -7.18 2.52 -14.70
CA LEU A 121 -6.51 3.07 -15.88
C LEU A 121 -7.52 3.66 -16.85
N ARG A 122 -8.57 2.94 -17.19
CA ARG A 122 -9.60 3.37 -18.12
C ARG A 122 -10.37 4.60 -17.64
N GLU A 123 -10.79 4.60 -16.37
CA GLU A 123 -11.57 5.70 -15.77
C GLU A 123 -10.77 7.01 -15.67
N ASN A 124 -9.44 6.91 -15.52
CA ASN A 124 -8.54 8.06 -15.42
C ASN A 124 -7.81 8.40 -16.73
N GLY A 125 -8.09 7.69 -17.82
CA GLY A 125 -7.54 7.98 -19.15
C GLY A 125 -6.07 7.59 -19.35
N TYR A 126 -5.54 6.69 -18.52
CA TYR A 126 -4.20 6.13 -18.71
C TYR A 126 -4.20 5.02 -19.78
N THR A 127 -3.13 4.99 -20.58
CA THR A 127 -3.00 4.06 -21.74
C THR A 127 -1.83 3.10 -21.59
N GLN A 128 -1.52 2.70 -20.36
CA GLN A 128 -0.45 1.75 -20.12
C GLN A 128 -0.73 0.40 -20.80
N LYS A 129 0.24 -0.10 -21.54
CA LYS A 129 0.22 -1.47 -22.04
C LYS A 129 0.78 -2.40 -20.96
N VAL A 130 0.04 -3.45 -20.64
CA VAL A 130 0.53 -4.50 -19.75
C VAL A 130 1.08 -5.65 -20.58
N ASN A 131 2.38 -5.93 -20.42
CA ASN A 131 3.06 -6.97 -21.22
C ASN A 131 2.85 -8.35 -20.61
N THR A 132 3.12 -8.49 -19.32
CA THR A 132 3.01 -9.77 -18.60
C THR A 132 2.23 -9.57 -17.30
N ILE A 133 1.34 -10.50 -16.98
CA ILE A 133 0.63 -10.56 -15.70
C ILE A 133 0.90 -11.91 -15.07
N THR A 134 1.55 -11.92 -13.92
CA THR A 134 1.78 -13.12 -13.11
C THR A 134 0.77 -13.15 -11.96
N LEU A 135 -0.05 -14.21 -11.93
CA LEU A 135 -1.07 -14.46 -10.92
C LEU A 135 -0.57 -15.54 -9.97
N ILE A 136 -0.50 -15.23 -8.68
CA ILE A 136 -0.04 -16.16 -7.64
C ILE A 136 -1.20 -16.43 -6.69
N GLU A 137 -1.64 -17.69 -6.57
CA GLU A 137 -2.80 -18.07 -5.77
C GLU A 137 -2.74 -19.55 -5.39
N PRO A 138 -2.91 -19.92 -4.10
CA PRO A 138 -2.89 -21.31 -3.67
C PRO A 138 -4.15 -22.10 -4.08
N SER A 139 -5.30 -21.45 -4.30
CA SER A 139 -6.49 -22.12 -4.84
C SER A 139 -6.37 -22.29 -6.35
N GLU A 140 -6.26 -23.53 -6.81
CA GLU A 140 -6.24 -23.83 -8.25
C GLU A 140 -7.51 -23.34 -8.95
N LEU A 141 -8.66 -23.44 -8.30
CA LEU A 141 -9.94 -23.02 -8.83
C LEU A 141 -10.02 -21.50 -8.97
N CYS A 142 -9.61 -20.76 -7.92
CA CYS A 142 -9.53 -19.29 -7.98
C CYS A 142 -8.54 -18.85 -9.06
N LEU A 143 -7.39 -19.48 -9.14
CA LEU A 143 -6.35 -19.15 -10.11
C LEU A 143 -6.83 -19.32 -11.56
N LYS A 144 -7.57 -20.39 -11.86
CA LYS A 144 -8.19 -20.60 -13.17
C LYS A 144 -9.18 -19.48 -13.51
N ARG A 145 -10.01 -19.09 -12.55
CA ARG A 145 -10.93 -17.96 -12.73
C ARG A 145 -10.20 -16.62 -12.84
N ALA A 146 -9.15 -16.42 -12.07
CA ALA A 146 -8.30 -15.25 -12.18
C ALA A 146 -7.70 -15.11 -13.58
N ALA A 147 -7.20 -16.21 -14.15
CA ALA A 147 -6.66 -16.22 -15.50
C ALA A 147 -7.72 -15.85 -16.56
N LEU A 148 -8.96 -16.35 -16.41
CA LEU A 148 -10.08 -15.94 -17.28
C LEU A 148 -10.37 -14.45 -17.17
N HIS A 149 -10.55 -13.93 -15.96
CA HIS A 149 -10.83 -12.52 -15.74
C HIS A 149 -9.71 -11.65 -16.35
N THR A 150 -8.45 -12.00 -16.07
CA THR A 150 -7.29 -11.27 -16.57
C THR A 150 -7.23 -11.28 -18.11
N ALA A 151 -7.52 -12.41 -18.75
CA ALA A 151 -7.53 -12.51 -20.22
C ALA A 151 -8.61 -11.62 -20.86
N VAL A 152 -9.73 -11.40 -20.17
CA VAL A 152 -10.80 -10.52 -20.66
C VAL A 152 -10.46 -9.04 -20.47
N PHE A 153 -9.82 -8.68 -19.35
CA PHE A 153 -9.45 -7.29 -19.05
C PHE A 153 -8.17 -6.83 -19.77
N PHE A 154 -7.23 -7.73 -19.98
CA PHE A 154 -5.94 -7.47 -20.63
C PHE A 154 -5.69 -8.48 -21.77
N PRO A 155 -6.41 -8.38 -22.89
CA PRO A 155 -6.40 -9.39 -23.94
C PRO A 155 -5.05 -9.54 -24.66
N ASP A 156 -4.20 -8.51 -24.57
CA ASP A 156 -2.87 -8.50 -25.19
C ASP A 156 -1.73 -8.91 -24.26
N ALA A 157 -2.01 -9.03 -22.95
CA ALA A 157 -0.99 -9.41 -21.97
C ALA A 157 -0.68 -10.92 -22.01
N GLU A 158 0.58 -11.27 -21.75
CA GLU A 158 0.95 -12.65 -21.43
C GLU A 158 0.53 -12.97 -20.01
N ILE A 159 -0.26 -14.04 -19.79
CA ILE A 159 -0.73 -14.44 -18.47
C ILE A 159 0.07 -15.64 -17.98
N LYS A 160 0.72 -15.48 -16.83
CA LYS A 160 1.42 -16.55 -16.11
C LYS A 160 0.66 -16.87 -14.82
N THR A 161 0.60 -18.14 -14.46
CA THR A 161 -0.09 -18.60 -13.25
C THR A 161 0.83 -19.43 -12.39
N THR A 162 0.83 -19.16 -11.08
CA THR A 162 1.61 -19.89 -10.07
C THR A 162 0.68 -20.36 -8.96
N ASN A 163 0.40 -21.68 -8.93
CA ASN A 163 -0.44 -22.29 -7.91
C ASN A 163 0.39 -22.70 -6.71
N LYS A 164 0.72 -21.73 -5.84
CA LYS A 164 1.57 -21.92 -4.66
C LYS A 164 1.13 -21.03 -3.49
N LYS A 165 1.45 -21.46 -2.28
CA LYS A 165 1.45 -20.60 -1.08
C LYS A 165 2.69 -19.72 -1.06
N PHE A 166 2.68 -18.64 -0.27
CA PHE A 166 3.81 -17.70 -0.15
C PHE A 166 5.10 -18.40 0.28
N ASP A 167 5.03 -19.33 1.24
CA ASP A 167 6.20 -20.06 1.75
C ASP A 167 6.80 -21.06 0.77
N ASP A 168 6.07 -21.41 -0.30
CA ASP A 168 6.49 -22.36 -1.34
C ASP A 168 7.04 -21.64 -2.59
N LEU A 169 7.03 -20.30 -2.61
CA LEU A 169 7.53 -19.50 -3.73
C LEU A 169 9.05 -19.62 -3.84
N ILE A 170 9.53 -19.59 -5.09
CA ILE A 170 10.93 -19.59 -5.46
C ILE A 170 11.22 -18.46 -6.47
N ASN A 171 12.49 -18.19 -6.74
CA ASN A 171 12.89 -17.06 -7.59
C ASN A 171 12.27 -17.11 -9.00
N GLU A 172 12.05 -18.30 -9.54
CA GLU A 172 11.48 -18.50 -10.88
C GLU A 172 9.98 -18.14 -10.96
N ASP A 173 9.31 -18.08 -9.81
CA ASP A 173 7.89 -17.70 -9.73
C ASP A 173 7.67 -16.17 -9.81
N ILE A 174 8.73 -15.39 -9.53
CA ILE A 174 8.70 -13.92 -9.47
C ILE A 174 9.70 -13.37 -10.47
N VAL A 175 9.20 -12.93 -11.63
CA VAL A 175 10.05 -12.46 -12.72
C VAL A 175 9.87 -10.96 -12.92
N CYS A 176 10.86 -10.20 -12.47
CA CYS A 176 11.01 -8.77 -12.76
C CYS A 176 12.16 -8.56 -13.75
N ASN A 177 12.08 -7.56 -14.60
CA ASN A 177 13.12 -7.22 -15.57
C ASN A 177 13.40 -5.70 -15.55
N GLU A 178 14.49 -5.30 -16.23
CA GLU A 178 14.88 -3.90 -16.31
C GLU A 178 14.20 -3.16 -17.49
N GLU A 179 13.49 -3.87 -18.37
CA GLU A 179 12.93 -3.33 -19.60
C GLU A 179 11.62 -2.57 -19.37
N ALA A 180 10.80 -3.06 -18.44
CA ALA A 180 9.52 -2.44 -18.08
C ALA A 180 9.30 -2.49 -16.57
N PRO A 181 8.79 -1.41 -15.96
CA PRO A 181 8.43 -1.38 -14.54
C PRO A 181 7.43 -2.49 -14.19
N THR A 182 7.49 -2.97 -12.96
CA THR A 182 6.57 -4.00 -12.46
C THR A 182 5.68 -3.42 -11.36
N LEU A 183 4.36 -3.56 -11.51
CA LEU A 183 3.38 -3.31 -10.47
C LEU A 183 3.17 -4.57 -9.64
N HIS A 184 3.43 -4.47 -8.34
CA HIS A 184 3.17 -5.54 -7.37
C HIS A 184 1.90 -5.22 -6.59
N ILE A 185 0.89 -6.08 -6.66
CA ILE A 185 -0.38 -5.93 -5.96
C ILE A 185 -0.45 -6.95 -4.83
N LEU A 186 -0.58 -6.47 -3.58
CA LEU A 186 -0.76 -7.28 -2.38
C LEU A 186 -2.06 -6.85 -1.69
N SER A 187 -3.17 -7.48 -2.08
CA SER A 187 -4.50 -7.13 -1.59
C SER A 187 -4.98 -8.08 -0.52
N ASN A 188 -5.00 -7.64 0.75
CA ASN A 188 -5.42 -8.40 1.92
C ASN A 188 -4.61 -9.69 2.14
N VAL A 189 -3.31 -9.63 1.95
CA VAL A 189 -2.38 -10.74 2.13
C VAL A 189 -1.32 -10.45 3.18
N LEU A 190 -0.84 -9.21 3.31
CA LEU A 190 0.20 -8.85 4.29
C LEU A 190 -0.30 -8.89 5.74
N ASP A 191 -1.60 -8.78 5.97
CA ASP A 191 -2.24 -8.93 7.28
C ASP A 191 -2.41 -10.40 7.71
N MET A 192 -2.15 -11.36 6.82
CA MET A 192 -2.24 -12.79 7.12
C MET A 192 -1.01 -13.27 7.88
N LEU A 193 -1.23 -13.96 9.01
CA LEU A 193 -0.15 -14.59 9.80
C LEU A 193 0.25 -15.99 9.31
N SER A 194 -0.32 -16.44 8.20
CA SER A 194 -0.15 -17.81 7.68
C SER A 194 1.13 -18.04 6.90
N PHE A 195 1.98 -17.02 6.72
CA PHE A 195 3.27 -17.13 6.03
C PHE A 195 4.36 -16.30 6.71
N ASP A 196 5.62 -16.67 6.46
CA ASP A 196 6.81 -16.01 6.96
C ASP A 196 7.13 -14.77 6.10
N ILE A 197 6.91 -13.57 6.67
CA ILE A 197 7.11 -12.30 5.97
C ILE A 197 8.58 -12.00 5.69
N ASP A 198 9.50 -12.43 6.58
CA ASP A 198 10.94 -12.24 6.42
C ASP A 198 11.44 -13.07 5.23
N LYS A 199 11.03 -14.35 5.17
CA LYS A 199 11.35 -15.24 4.04
C LYS A 199 10.81 -14.70 2.72
N PHE A 200 9.59 -14.17 2.71
CA PHE A 200 8.98 -13.58 1.52
C PHE A 200 9.72 -12.31 1.08
N ALA A 201 10.09 -11.43 2.01
CA ALA A 201 10.87 -10.23 1.71
C ALA A 201 12.27 -10.56 1.15
N ASP A 202 12.95 -11.56 1.71
CA ASP A 202 14.25 -12.01 1.22
C ASP A 202 14.16 -12.61 -0.19
N LEU A 203 13.11 -13.40 -0.48
CA LEU A 203 12.84 -13.90 -1.82
C LEU A 203 12.64 -12.75 -2.80
N LEU A 204 11.82 -11.76 -2.45
CA LEU A 204 11.57 -10.59 -3.28
C LEU A 204 12.86 -9.84 -3.59
N LYS A 205 13.68 -9.51 -2.58
CA LYS A 205 14.97 -8.82 -2.79
C LYS A 205 15.87 -9.53 -3.79
N GLY A 206 15.81 -10.86 -3.82
CA GLY A 206 16.56 -11.68 -4.80
C GLY A 206 16.01 -11.61 -6.24
N CYS A 207 14.74 -11.25 -6.41
CA CYS A 207 14.04 -11.27 -7.70
C CYS A 207 13.88 -9.89 -8.34
N LEU A 208 13.83 -8.81 -7.51
CA LEU A 208 13.55 -7.46 -8.01
C LEU A 208 14.65 -6.95 -8.93
N LYS A 209 14.26 -6.47 -10.11
CA LYS A 209 15.11 -5.81 -11.10
C LYS A 209 14.35 -4.64 -11.71
N GLY A 210 15.09 -3.58 -12.07
CA GLY A 210 14.46 -2.37 -12.58
C GLY A 210 13.57 -1.67 -11.56
N HIS A 211 12.58 -0.94 -12.02
CA HIS A 211 11.62 -0.26 -11.15
C HIS A 211 10.47 -1.18 -10.76
N ASN A 212 10.20 -1.24 -9.48
CA ASN A 212 9.15 -2.06 -8.89
C ASN A 212 8.25 -1.16 -8.03
N GLN A 213 6.99 -1.03 -8.41
CA GLN A 213 5.98 -0.26 -7.70
C GLN A 213 5.06 -1.18 -6.94
N PHE A 214 4.90 -0.97 -5.64
CA PHE A 214 4.08 -1.80 -4.76
C PHE A 214 2.80 -1.07 -4.36
N VAL A 215 1.69 -1.81 -4.35
CA VAL A 215 0.39 -1.41 -3.80
C VAL A 215 -0.05 -2.49 -2.83
N CYS A 216 -0.06 -2.15 -1.55
CA CYS A 216 -0.48 -3.03 -0.48
C CYS A 216 -1.74 -2.45 0.17
N VAL A 217 -2.80 -3.24 0.24
CA VAL A 217 -4.04 -2.87 0.92
C VAL A 217 -4.46 -4.00 1.86
N GLY A 218 -5.04 -3.64 3.01
CA GLY A 218 -5.53 -4.59 3.98
C GLY A 218 -6.60 -4.01 4.90
N PRO A 219 -7.18 -4.81 5.80
CA PRO A 219 -8.00 -4.30 6.88
C PRO A 219 -7.12 -3.58 7.92
N TYR A 220 -7.71 -2.65 8.65
CA TYR A 220 -7.10 -1.99 9.80
C TYR A 220 -7.90 -2.33 11.06
N PHE A 221 -7.27 -2.92 12.06
CA PHE A 221 -7.94 -3.43 13.25
C PHE A 221 -7.69 -2.60 14.52
N ASN A 222 -7.03 -1.46 14.37
CA ASN A 222 -6.73 -0.50 15.45
C ASN A 222 -6.17 -1.20 16.72
N PHE A 223 -4.83 -1.42 16.74
CA PHE A 223 -4.05 -2.11 17.80
C PHE A 223 -3.91 -3.63 17.70
N SER A 224 -3.99 -4.22 16.52
CA SER A 224 -3.53 -5.59 16.35
C SER A 224 -2.06 -5.62 15.92
N ASP A 225 -1.32 -6.68 16.30
CA ASP A 225 0.06 -6.90 15.83
C ASP A 225 0.13 -6.99 14.29
N ASN A 226 -1.01 -7.23 13.64
CA ASN A 226 -1.12 -7.31 12.18
C ASN A 226 -1.08 -5.94 11.50
N ASP A 227 -1.39 -4.84 12.21
CA ASP A 227 -1.40 -3.50 11.64
C ASP A 227 0.03 -3.00 11.32
N GLU A 228 1.04 -3.53 12.00
CA GLU A 228 2.45 -3.19 11.79
C GLU A 228 3.11 -4.00 10.65
N ARG A 229 2.51 -5.11 10.20
CA ARG A 229 3.13 -5.99 9.20
C ARG A 229 3.43 -5.32 7.87
N MET A 230 2.64 -4.35 7.43
CA MET A 230 2.94 -3.59 6.21
C MET A 230 4.19 -2.71 6.37
N ASP A 231 4.38 -2.10 7.55
CA ASP A 231 5.53 -1.25 7.83
C ASP A 231 6.79 -2.10 8.06
N VAL A 232 6.64 -3.27 8.67
CA VAL A 232 7.69 -4.30 8.76
C VAL A 232 8.11 -4.76 7.37
N PHE A 233 7.15 -5.09 6.51
CA PHE A 233 7.43 -5.49 5.12
C PHE A 233 8.18 -4.41 4.35
N LEU A 234 7.74 -3.15 4.42
CA LEU A 234 8.43 -2.01 3.80
C LEU A 234 9.89 -1.92 4.25
N SER A 235 10.14 -2.06 5.56
CA SER A 235 11.50 -2.02 6.13
C SER A 235 12.35 -3.21 5.68
N LEU A 236 11.76 -4.40 5.60
CA LEU A 236 12.47 -5.61 5.16
C LEU A 236 12.92 -5.54 3.70
N VAL A 237 12.13 -4.93 2.82
CA VAL A 237 12.46 -4.81 1.39
C VAL A 237 13.21 -3.54 1.02
N ASP A 238 13.56 -2.70 2.00
CA ASP A 238 14.23 -1.41 1.80
C ASP A 238 13.51 -0.49 0.79
N GLY A 239 12.17 -0.48 0.84
CA GLY A 239 11.33 0.24 -0.10
C GLY A 239 11.28 1.74 0.20
N LYS A 240 11.26 2.56 -0.87
CA LYS A 240 10.99 4.00 -0.77
C LYS A 240 9.48 4.22 -0.65
N LYS A 241 9.03 4.71 0.49
CA LYS A 241 7.62 4.98 0.77
C LYS A 241 7.08 6.13 -0.08
N ASP A 242 6.03 5.86 -0.85
CA ASP A 242 5.30 6.86 -1.62
C ASP A 242 4.06 7.33 -0.86
N TYR A 243 3.36 6.40 -0.20
CA TYR A 243 2.14 6.68 0.56
C TYR A 243 1.90 5.64 1.65
N ARG A 244 1.47 6.06 2.85
CA ARG A 244 1.07 5.16 3.94
C ARG A 244 -0.05 5.78 4.76
N GLU A 245 -1.16 5.09 4.90
CA GLU A 245 -2.31 5.57 5.68
C GLU A 245 -3.14 4.43 6.26
N CYS A 246 -3.71 4.68 7.45
CA CYS A 246 -4.64 3.80 8.13
C CYS A 246 -5.95 4.54 8.38
N TYR A 247 -7.05 3.92 8.03
CA TYR A 247 -8.38 4.49 8.12
C TYR A 247 -9.25 3.69 9.07
N ASP A 248 -9.81 4.37 10.04
CA ASP A 248 -10.89 3.83 10.88
C ASP A 248 -12.21 3.75 10.09
N LYS A 249 -13.21 3.11 10.70
CA LYS A 249 -14.58 3.11 10.19
C LYS A 249 -15.06 4.54 9.96
N TYR A 250 -15.76 4.74 8.85
CA TYR A 250 -16.33 6.03 8.44
C TYR A 250 -15.33 7.08 7.91
N GLU A 251 -14.03 6.99 8.20
CA GLU A 251 -13.03 7.87 7.60
C GLU A 251 -12.77 7.51 6.14
N PHE A 252 -12.70 6.20 5.88
CA PHE A 252 -12.49 5.69 4.53
C PHE A 252 -13.75 5.76 3.65
N ASP A 253 -14.90 5.36 4.21
CA ASP A 253 -16.20 5.42 3.55
C ASP A 253 -17.29 5.70 4.62
N PRO A 254 -17.87 6.93 4.65
CA PRO A 254 -18.87 7.32 5.66
C PRO A 254 -20.14 6.46 5.66
N GLU A 255 -20.45 5.80 4.56
CA GLU A 255 -21.63 4.94 4.42
C GLU A 255 -21.35 3.47 4.79
N LYS A 256 -20.08 3.11 4.99
CA LYS A 256 -19.63 1.75 5.26
C LYS A 256 -18.90 1.65 6.59
N THR A 257 -18.87 0.44 7.12
CA THR A 257 -18.17 0.13 8.38
C THR A 257 -16.81 -0.53 8.12
N TRP A 258 -16.20 -0.25 6.98
CA TRP A 258 -14.93 -0.83 6.60
C TRP A 258 -13.74 -0.02 7.12
N THR A 259 -12.74 -0.71 7.55
CA THR A 259 -11.44 -0.14 7.86
C THR A 259 -10.49 -0.40 6.72
N ALA A 260 -9.44 0.40 6.56
CA ALA A 260 -8.42 0.17 5.56
C ALA A 260 -7.04 0.56 6.07
N GLN A 261 -6.02 -0.18 5.69
CA GLN A 261 -4.63 0.28 5.69
C GLN A 261 -4.09 0.18 4.27
N ILE A 262 -3.35 1.21 3.87
CA ILE A 262 -2.83 1.37 2.52
C ILE A 262 -1.35 1.73 2.61
N LEU A 263 -0.53 1.05 1.82
CA LEU A 263 0.88 1.34 1.65
C LEU A 263 1.21 1.28 0.16
N CYS A 264 1.72 2.38 -0.39
CA CYS A 264 2.35 2.39 -1.70
C CYS A 264 3.83 2.74 -1.53
N PHE A 265 4.70 2.02 -2.22
CA PHE A 265 6.14 2.26 -2.18
C PHE A 265 6.81 1.74 -3.44
N SER A 266 8.04 2.19 -3.69
CA SER A 266 8.81 1.80 -4.85
C SER A 266 10.20 1.28 -4.47
N ILE A 267 10.77 0.43 -5.35
CA ILE A 267 12.16 -0.06 -5.28
C ILE A 267 12.74 0.06 -6.69
N GLY A 268 13.95 0.64 -6.80
CA GLY A 268 14.59 0.93 -8.08
C GLY A 268 14.09 2.25 -8.70
N GLU A 269 14.81 2.73 -9.70
CA GLU A 269 14.49 4.01 -10.37
C GLU A 269 13.72 3.77 -11.67
N LEU A 270 12.76 4.65 -11.99
CA LEU A 270 12.14 4.67 -13.32
C LEU A 270 13.18 5.18 -14.34
N GLY A 271 13.47 4.40 -15.38
CA GLY A 271 14.34 4.81 -16.46
C GLY A 271 13.74 5.98 -17.26
N GLY A 272 14.34 7.17 -17.12
CA GLY A 272 14.02 8.39 -17.85
C GLY A 272 14.93 9.50 -17.34
N GLU A 273 15.45 10.38 -18.21
CA GLU A 273 16.22 11.54 -17.78
C GLU A 273 15.43 12.37 -16.77
N ILE A 274 15.77 12.25 -15.49
CA ILE A 274 15.18 13.07 -14.42
C ILE A 274 15.85 14.42 -14.46
N LYS A 275 15.06 15.45 -14.77
CA LYS A 275 15.43 16.81 -14.42
C LYS A 275 15.34 16.91 -12.89
N ASP A 276 16.50 17.23 -12.29
CA ASP A 276 16.72 17.42 -10.88
C ASP A 276 15.58 18.12 -10.14
N GLU A 277 14.94 17.38 -9.21
CA GLU A 277 14.39 17.90 -7.95
C GLU A 277 13.91 16.74 -7.03
N ILE A 278 14.66 15.63 -6.99
CA ILE A 278 14.48 14.59 -5.96
C ILE A 278 15.79 14.51 -5.19
N LEU A 279 15.72 14.87 -3.91
CA LEU A 279 16.78 14.57 -2.95
C LEU A 279 17.07 13.07 -3.01
N SER A 280 18.21 12.70 -3.57
CA SER A 280 18.58 11.31 -3.84
C SER A 280 18.72 10.51 -2.55
N THR A 281 18.44 9.22 -2.59
CA THR A 281 18.78 8.26 -1.51
C THR A 281 20.23 8.40 -1.06
N LYS A 282 21.14 8.80 -1.95
CA LYS A 282 22.52 9.18 -1.62
C LYS A 282 22.59 10.33 -0.63
N GLU A 283 21.76 11.37 -0.75
CA GLU A 283 21.78 12.49 0.23
C GLU A 283 21.27 12.05 1.60
N VAL A 284 20.34 11.10 1.68
CA VAL A 284 19.87 10.57 2.97
C VAL A 284 20.94 9.68 3.63
N GLU A 285 21.62 8.83 2.87
CA GLU A 285 22.77 8.05 3.37
C GLU A 285 23.96 8.95 3.70
N GLU A 286 24.28 9.93 2.85
CA GLU A 286 25.32 10.94 3.11
C GLU A 286 24.98 11.78 4.34
N ASP A 287 23.72 12.16 4.57
CA ASP A 287 23.26 12.88 5.76
C ASP A 287 23.53 12.11 7.05
N TRP A 288 23.32 10.78 7.07
CA TRP A 288 23.59 9.94 8.24
C TRP A 288 25.08 9.68 8.45
N ASN A 289 25.84 9.46 7.38
CA ASN A 289 27.27 9.18 7.43
C ASN A 289 28.07 10.42 7.85
N ASP A 290 27.66 11.61 7.42
CA ASP A 290 28.29 12.90 7.72
C ASP A 290 27.52 13.70 8.80
N ALA A 291 26.61 13.06 9.53
CA ALA A 291 25.77 13.73 10.52
C ALA A 291 26.58 14.41 11.61
N VAL A 292 26.22 15.64 11.93
CA VAL A 292 26.87 16.46 12.95
C VAL A 292 26.01 16.47 14.21
N GLU A 293 26.55 15.93 15.30
CA GLU A 293 25.91 15.95 16.61
C GLU A 293 26.13 17.28 17.31
N ASP A 294 25.10 17.86 17.88
CA ASP A 294 25.24 19.05 18.71
C ASP A 294 25.48 18.68 20.20
N LYS A 295 25.70 19.68 21.01
CA LYS A 295 26.01 19.51 22.45
C LYS A 295 24.85 18.90 23.27
N PHE A 296 23.68 18.74 22.67
CA PHE A 296 22.47 18.16 23.30
C PHE A 296 22.15 16.75 22.76
N GLY A 297 23.05 16.16 21.98
CA GLY A 297 22.82 14.82 21.40
C GLY A 297 21.82 14.81 20.24
N VAL A 298 21.62 15.94 19.56
CA VAL A 298 20.75 16.04 18.39
C VAL A 298 21.60 16.04 17.12
N LEU A 299 21.29 15.10 16.22
CA LEU A 299 21.94 14.93 14.94
C LEU A 299 21.31 15.82 13.87
N TYR A 300 22.14 16.44 13.07
CA TYR A 300 21.79 17.23 11.90
C TYR A 300 22.53 16.74 10.67
N SER A 301 21.97 16.95 9.48
CA SER A 301 22.76 16.86 8.25
C SER A 301 23.97 17.79 8.29
N LYS A 302 25.00 17.49 7.53
CA LYS A 302 26.24 18.25 7.46
C LYS A 302 26.03 19.75 7.18
N ASP A 303 25.07 20.08 6.32
CA ASP A 303 24.67 21.45 5.97
C ASP A 303 23.75 22.11 7.02
N GLY A 304 23.31 21.37 8.02
CA GLY A 304 22.43 21.82 9.10
C GLY A 304 20.97 22.05 8.70
N LYS A 305 20.57 21.72 7.47
CA LYS A 305 19.21 21.97 6.98
C LYS A 305 18.20 20.91 7.42
N ARG A 306 18.67 19.74 7.78
CA ARG A 306 17.82 18.63 8.23
C ARG A 306 18.15 18.26 9.67
N LEU A 307 17.15 18.16 10.53
CA LEU A 307 17.28 17.61 11.87
C LEU A 307 16.92 16.12 11.79
N LEU A 308 17.92 15.26 11.95
CA LEU A 308 17.81 13.83 11.67
C LEU A 308 17.29 13.03 12.88
N LYS A 309 17.88 13.25 14.08
CA LYS A 309 17.53 12.44 15.25
C LYS A 309 17.96 13.11 16.57
N CYS A 310 17.12 13.01 17.60
CA CYS A 310 17.48 13.25 18.98
C CYS A 310 17.88 11.93 19.66
N LYS A 311 19.15 11.80 20.05
CA LYS A 311 19.66 10.62 20.75
C LYS A 311 19.42 10.69 22.26
N ASP A 312 19.46 11.89 22.84
CA ASP A 312 19.24 12.08 24.28
C ASP A 312 17.74 12.02 24.60
N LYS A 313 17.30 10.91 25.18
CA LYS A 313 15.91 10.71 25.60
C LYS A 313 15.52 11.47 26.89
N ASN A 314 16.48 12.15 27.54
CA ASN A 314 16.26 12.91 28.79
C ASN A 314 16.15 14.42 28.55
N ILE A 315 16.27 14.88 27.30
CA ILE A 315 16.15 16.30 27.00
C ILE A 315 14.75 16.82 27.34
N GLU A 316 14.68 17.90 28.09
CA GLU A 316 13.39 18.50 28.53
C GLU A 316 12.98 19.67 27.63
N THR A 317 13.93 20.45 27.18
CA THR A 317 13.68 21.60 26.30
C THR A 317 14.71 21.65 25.19
N TYR A 318 14.28 21.95 23.97
CA TYR A 318 15.19 22.03 22.84
C TYR A 318 14.84 23.17 21.88
N ASN A 319 15.85 23.92 21.49
CA ASN A 319 15.75 24.95 20.46
C ASN A 319 16.38 24.43 19.17
N ILE A 320 15.57 24.16 18.17
CA ILE A 320 16.04 23.72 16.85
C ILE A 320 16.90 24.82 16.22
N LYS A 321 18.03 24.43 15.61
CA LYS A 321 18.98 25.37 15.01
C LYS A 321 18.32 26.22 13.92
N GLN A 322 18.67 27.50 13.89
CA GLN A 322 18.30 28.40 12.79
C GLN A 322 18.88 27.86 11.47
N GLY A 323 18.12 27.95 10.40
CA GLY A 323 18.51 27.40 9.10
C GLY A 323 18.00 25.97 8.83
N THR A 324 17.54 25.24 9.87
CA THR A 324 16.87 23.94 9.68
C THR A 324 15.60 24.13 8.86
N ARG A 325 15.43 23.35 7.81
CA ARG A 325 14.27 23.36 6.92
C ARG A 325 13.33 22.19 7.17
N THR A 326 13.89 21.04 7.52
CA THR A 326 13.13 19.79 7.72
C THR A 326 13.42 19.20 9.09
N ILE A 327 12.37 18.86 9.82
CA ILE A 327 12.45 17.95 10.98
C ILE A 327 12.09 16.58 10.43
N CYS A 328 13.08 15.68 10.40
CA CYS A 328 12.99 14.41 9.70
C CYS A 328 12.11 13.40 10.42
N ASP A 329 11.81 12.31 9.71
CA ASP A 329 11.02 11.20 10.20
C ASP A 329 11.55 10.69 11.55
N SER A 330 10.65 10.50 12.51
CA SER A 330 10.96 9.97 13.85
C SER A 330 12.06 10.74 14.60
N ALA A 331 12.30 12.01 14.29
CA ALA A 331 13.44 12.78 14.83
C ALA A 331 13.45 12.87 16.36
N PHE A 332 12.29 13.03 16.99
CA PHE A 332 12.12 13.05 18.45
C PHE A 332 11.23 11.88 18.96
N LEU A 333 11.09 10.81 18.18
CA LEU A 333 10.25 9.66 18.54
C LEU A 333 10.59 9.16 19.95
N SER A 334 9.56 9.07 20.84
CA SER A 334 9.65 8.58 22.22
C SER A 334 10.71 9.34 23.06
N VAL A 335 10.83 10.64 22.88
CA VAL A 335 11.59 11.50 23.80
C VAL A 335 10.69 11.91 24.96
N ASP A 336 10.49 10.97 25.89
CA ASP A 336 9.46 11.02 26.92
C ASP A 336 9.52 12.23 27.86
N LYS A 337 10.70 12.79 28.07
CA LYS A 337 10.90 13.94 28.95
C LYS A 337 10.81 15.29 28.24
N LEU A 338 10.66 15.32 26.93
CA LEU A 338 10.57 16.55 26.16
C LEU A 338 9.29 17.33 26.53
N ILE A 339 9.45 18.50 27.12
CA ILE A 339 8.35 19.37 27.58
C ILE A 339 8.05 20.45 26.54
N GLN A 340 9.12 20.99 25.91
CA GLN A 340 9.01 22.09 24.97
C GLN A 340 10.04 22.00 23.85
N VAL A 341 9.60 22.28 22.63
CA VAL A 341 10.47 22.50 21.47
C VAL A 341 10.17 23.87 20.86
N ILE A 342 11.23 24.61 20.52
CA ILE A 342 11.12 25.85 19.75
C ILE A 342 11.53 25.56 18.33
N ILE A 343 10.59 25.73 17.39
CA ILE A 343 10.76 25.52 15.95
C ILE A 343 11.08 26.87 15.30
N PRO A 344 12.22 27.03 14.62
CA PRO A 344 12.55 28.29 13.95
C PRO A 344 11.72 28.50 12.67
N ARG A 345 11.57 29.77 12.27
CA ARG A 345 10.84 30.15 11.05
C ARG A 345 11.51 29.68 9.73
N SER A 346 12.64 29.02 9.79
CA SER A 346 13.28 28.38 8.64
C SER A 346 12.69 27.00 8.32
N VAL A 347 11.97 26.37 9.28
CA VAL A 347 11.37 25.05 9.08
C VAL A 347 10.14 25.18 8.19
N THR A 348 10.13 24.38 7.13
CA THR A 348 9.02 24.29 6.17
C THR A 348 8.29 22.96 6.23
N LYS A 349 8.95 21.91 6.76
CA LYS A 349 8.41 20.54 6.79
C LYS A 349 8.68 19.87 8.14
N ILE A 350 7.65 19.23 8.69
CA ILE A 350 7.72 18.28 9.81
C ILE A 350 7.32 16.93 9.24
N GLU A 351 8.24 15.96 9.25
CA GLU A 351 7.99 14.65 8.63
C GLU A 351 7.24 13.70 9.58
N ASP A 352 7.03 12.45 9.12
CA ASP A 352 6.22 11.47 9.80
C ASP A 352 6.78 11.15 11.20
N GLN A 353 5.90 10.98 12.18
CA GLN A 353 6.24 10.60 13.56
C GLN A 353 7.30 11.49 14.24
N ALA A 354 7.60 12.67 13.71
CA ALA A 354 8.70 13.51 14.15
C ALA A 354 8.74 13.76 15.67
N PHE A 355 7.58 13.87 16.32
CA PHE A 355 7.41 14.03 17.77
C PHE A 355 6.47 12.97 18.38
N CYS A 356 6.27 11.84 17.69
CA CYS A 356 5.39 10.78 18.17
C CYS A 356 5.87 10.24 19.52
N ASP A 357 4.89 9.96 20.42
CA ASP A 357 5.11 9.42 21.77
C ASP A 357 6.01 10.30 22.67
N CYS A 358 6.05 11.62 22.42
CA CYS A 358 6.64 12.59 23.34
C CYS A 358 5.67 12.88 24.50
N LYS A 359 5.61 11.98 25.48
CA LYS A 359 4.55 11.95 26.54
C LYS A 359 4.47 13.21 27.39
N SER A 360 5.60 13.92 27.59
CA SER A 360 5.68 15.13 28.40
C SER A 360 5.55 16.42 27.61
N LEU A 361 5.44 16.38 26.28
CA LEU A 361 5.34 17.55 25.42
C LEU A 361 4.03 18.31 25.73
N GLN A 362 4.13 19.51 26.30
CA GLN A 362 2.98 20.29 26.74
C GLN A 362 2.56 21.35 25.74
N LYS A 363 3.54 21.95 25.07
CA LYS A 363 3.34 23.04 24.14
C LYS A 363 4.32 22.97 23.00
N ILE A 364 3.82 23.18 21.80
CA ILE A 364 4.61 23.39 20.61
C ILE A 364 3.97 24.52 19.77
N ASP A 365 4.79 25.47 19.34
CA ASP A 365 4.35 26.54 18.45
C ASP A 365 4.89 26.24 17.03
N ILE A 366 3.99 25.99 16.09
CA ILE A 366 4.34 25.72 14.68
C ILE A 366 4.41 27.08 13.97
N PRO A 367 5.56 27.45 13.39
CA PRO A 367 5.69 28.72 12.68
C PRO A 367 4.97 28.74 11.34
N ASP A 368 4.56 29.95 10.89
CA ASP A 368 3.86 30.16 9.61
C ASP A 368 4.67 29.79 8.36
N SER A 369 5.91 29.39 8.52
CA SER A 369 6.75 28.84 7.45
C SER A 369 6.47 27.36 7.14
N VAL A 370 5.84 26.64 8.07
CA VAL A 370 5.56 25.21 7.91
C VAL A 370 4.39 25.03 6.94
N THR A 371 4.62 24.27 5.89
CA THR A 371 3.61 23.97 4.86
C THR A 371 3.12 22.52 4.90
N SER A 372 3.90 21.63 5.54
CA SER A 372 3.59 20.20 5.61
C SER A 372 3.90 19.62 6.98
N ILE A 373 2.95 18.84 7.53
CA ILE A 373 3.10 18.05 8.77
C ILE A 373 2.71 16.62 8.44
N GLY A 374 3.60 15.68 8.72
CA GLY A 374 3.50 14.27 8.34
C GLY A 374 2.56 13.44 9.20
N TYR A 375 2.43 12.16 8.83
CA TYR A 375 1.65 11.15 9.53
C TYR A 375 2.08 11.03 10.99
N ASN A 376 1.10 10.99 11.91
CA ASN A 376 1.32 10.75 13.34
C ASN A 376 2.40 11.65 13.98
N ALA A 377 2.67 12.81 13.39
CA ALA A 377 3.81 13.66 13.77
C ALA A 377 3.82 14.04 15.26
N PHE A 378 2.66 14.19 15.88
CA PHE A 378 2.46 14.47 17.31
C PHE A 378 1.62 13.39 18.01
N GLY A 379 1.43 12.24 17.39
CA GLY A 379 0.62 11.17 17.98
C GLY A 379 1.16 10.73 19.34
N LEU A 380 0.25 10.28 20.22
CA LEU A 380 0.56 9.84 21.59
C LEU A 380 1.22 10.89 22.51
N CYS A 381 1.25 12.17 22.13
CA CYS A 381 1.69 13.29 22.98
C CYS A 381 0.66 13.57 24.06
N LYS A 382 0.60 12.74 25.10
CA LYS A 382 -0.46 12.72 26.12
C LYS A 382 -0.54 14.00 26.97
N SER A 383 0.49 14.82 27.00
CA SER A 383 0.52 16.08 27.76
C SER A 383 0.29 17.31 26.88
N LEU A 384 0.07 17.15 25.58
CA LEU A 384 -0.07 18.27 24.64
C LEU A 384 -1.47 18.89 24.78
N GLN A 385 -1.54 20.01 25.49
CA GLN A 385 -2.81 20.69 25.82
C GLN A 385 -3.29 21.64 24.73
N ARG A 386 -2.39 22.21 23.95
CA ARG A 386 -2.71 23.18 22.91
C ARG A 386 -1.65 23.14 21.81
N ILE A 387 -2.11 23.10 20.58
CA ILE A 387 -1.32 23.30 19.39
C ILE A 387 -2.05 24.30 18.49
N ASN A 388 -1.31 25.22 17.90
CA ASN A 388 -1.82 26.11 16.87
C ASN A 388 -1.24 25.65 15.53
N ILE A 389 -2.10 25.30 14.59
CA ILE A 389 -1.71 24.94 13.24
C ILE A 389 -1.93 26.18 12.38
N PRO A 390 -0.86 26.76 11.81
CA PRO A 390 -1.00 27.95 10.98
C PRO A 390 -1.69 27.64 9.64
N ASP A 391 -2.33 28.66 9.06
CA ASP A 391 -3.00 28.56 7.74
C ASP A 391 -2.06 28.19 6.59
N SER A 392 -0.75 28.32 6.78
CA SER A 392 0.29 27.91 5.84
C SER A 392 0.39 26.40 5.65
N VAL A 393 -0.11 25.60 6.62
CA VAL A 393 -0.07 24.13 6.53
C VAL A 393 -1.12 23.67 5.54
N THR A 394 -0.69 23.34 4.33
CA THR A 394 -1.56 22.84 3.26
C THR A 394 -1.60 21.32 3.19
N ILE A 395 -0.63 20.65 3.82
CA ILE A 395 -0.53 19.19 3.90
C ILE A 395 -0.49 18.81 5.39
N LEU A 396 -1.53 18.14 5.86
CA LEU A 396 -1.62 17.62 7.22
C LEU A 396 -1.82 16.10 7.12
N GLY A 397 -0.82 15.35 7.58
CA GLY A 397 -0.86 13.89 7.57
C GLY A 397 -1.95 13.34 8.48
N PRO A 398 -2.48 12.13 8.21
CA PRO A 398 -3.46 11.50 9.05
C PRO A 398 -2.88 11.17 10.43
N ALA A 399 -3.76 10.99 11.40
CA ALA A 399 -3.39 10.69 12.79
C ALA A 399 -2.39 11.66 13.45
N THR A 400 -2.13 12.84 12.86
CA THR A 400 -1.13 13.81 13.33
C THR A 400 -1.22 14.07 14.84
N PHE A 401 -2.41 14.03 15.41
CA PHE A 401 -2.69 14.24 16.83
C PHE A 401 -3.36 13.04 17.50
N HIS A 402 -3.13 11.83 16.96
CA HIS A 402 -3.74 10.62 17.48
C HIS A 402 -3.42 10.45 18.97
N LYS A 403 -4.46 10.25 19.80
CA LYS A 403 -4.33 10.10 21.26
C LYS A 403 -3.54 11.19 21.99
N CYS A 404 -3.44 12.38 21.44
CA CYS A 404 -3.30 13.57 22.24
C CYS A 404 -4.63 13.79 22.97
N ILE A 405 -4.65 14.11 24.22
CA ILE A 405 -5.85 14.14 25.12
C ILE A 405 -7.17 14.48 24.42
#